data_15c230501b2bfc58ffcc99deb6aec493
#
_entry.id   15c230501b2bfc58ffcc99deb6aec493
#
_cell.length_a   1.000
_cell.length_b   1.000
_cell.length_c   1.000
_cell.angle_alpha   90.00
_cell.angle_beta   90.00
_cell.angle_gamma   90.00
#
_symmetry.space_group_name_H-M   'P 1'
#
loop_
_entity.id
_entity.type
_entity.pdbx_description
1 polymer ?
#
loop_
_entity_poly.entity_id
_entity_poly.type
_entity_poly.pdbx_seq_one_letter_code
_entity_poly.pdbx_strand_id
1 'polypeptide(L)'
;MKKLIALLSLITAITTNALDFSIIGSGTTQTQGPTTPTQFATGLRLETFVTDAISVGAVQSFGLTTANNVVFNSELFTAYNLNYKIFGIKNTVFAGGDVNLGYGDGTQTAWQAGPILGNRLFLADNVYILAQASYDIALNSITSNQMRYTLGLGIRF
;
A
#
# COMPACT_ATOMS: atom_id res chain seq x y z
N MET A 1 7.81 -23.02 11.72
CA MET A 1 9.17 -22.48 11.69
C MET A 1 9.82 -22.55 10.31
N LYS A 2 9.90 -23.71 9.59
CA LYS A 2 10.54 -23.80 8.25
C LYS A 2 9.97 -22.83 7.20
N LYS A 3 8.64 -22.59 7.20
CA LYS A 3 7.99 -21.65 6.25
C LYS A 3 8.31 -20.17 6.54
N LEU A 4 8.53 -19.82 7.80
CA LEU A 4 8.90 -18.45 8.20
C LEU A 4 10.37 -18.17 7.82
N ILE A 5 11.25 -19.16 7.95
CA ILE A 5 12.66 -19.06 7.55
C ILE A 5 12.78 -18.93 6.02
N ALA A 6 11.96 -19.66 5.26
CA ALA A 6 11.91 -19.52 3.80
C ALA A 6 11.41 -18.15 3.34
N LEU A 7 10.45 -17.56 4.05
CA LEU A 7 9.96 -16.20 3.77
C LEU A 7 11.04 -15.15 4.12
N LEU A 8 11.71 -15.28 5.26
CA LEU A 8 12.84 -14.41 5.64
C LEU A 8 14.02 -14.54 4.67
N SER A 9 14.35 -15.76 4.22
CA SER A 9 15.45 -15.96 3.26
C SER A 9 15.10 -15.43 1.87
N LEU A 10 13.84 -15.43 1.46
CA LEU A 10 13.39 -14.78 0.23
C LEU A 10 13.54 -13.26 0.33
N ILE A 11 13.22 -12.67 1.47
CA ILE A 11 13.40 -11.23 1.73
C ILE A 11 14.89 -10.86 1.74
N THR A 12 15.77 -11.69 2.31
CA THR A 12 17.22 -11.44 2.32
C THR A 12 17.90 -11.65 0.96
N ALA A 13 17.37 -12.48 0.08
CA ALA A 13 17.90 -12.67 -1.28
C ALA A 13 17.59 -11.51 -2.23
N ILE A 14 16.65 -10.63 -1.88
CA ILE A 14 16.25 -9.45 -2.68
C ILE A 14 17.07 -8.20 -2.30
N THR A 15 17.89 -8.25 -1.27
CA THR A 15 18.56 -7.09 -0.64
C THR A 15 19.85 -6.61 -1.33
N THR A 16 19.89 -6.51 -2.65
CA THR A 16 20.92 -5.71 -3.33
C THR A 16 20.44 -4.32 -3.74
N ASN A 17 19.16 -4.02 -3.57
CA ASN A 17 18.52 -2.78 -4.02
C ASN A 17 17.82 -2.08 -2.85
N ALA A 18 17.55 -0.78 -3.01
CA ALA A 18 16.98 0.08 -1.98
C ALA A 18 15.76 -0.52 -1.27
N LEU A 19 15.68 -0.32 0.03
CA LEU A 19 14.54 -0.67 0.89
C LEU A 19 13.83 0.62 1.30
N ASP A 20 12.54 0.72 0.98
CA ASP A 20 11.68 1.82 1.41
C ASP A 20 10.81 1.38 2.60
N PHE A 21 10.79 2.19 3.63
CA PHE A 21 9.89 2.06 4.78
C PHE A 21 9.02 3.31 4.88
N SER A 22 7.70 3.16 5.04
CA SER A 22 6.80 4.30 5.23
C SER A 22 5.77 4.04 6.33
N ILE A 23 5.44 5.11 7.05
CA ILE A 23 4.24 5.19 7.88
C ILE A 23 3.17 5.84 7.01
N ILE A 24 2.01 5.22 6.93
CA ILE A 24 0.92 5.66 6.05
C ILE A 24 -0.37 5.90 6.81
N GLY A 25 -1.17 6.86 6.31
CA GLY A 25 -2.58 7.02 6.60
C GLY A 25 -3.38 6.82 5.32
N SER A 26 -4.48 6.12 5.37
CA SER A 26 -5.35 5.88 4.23
C SER A 26 -6.81 6.17 4.54
N GLY A 27 -7.53 6.60 3.52
CA GLY A 27 -8.98 6.77 3.53
C GLY A 27 -9.60 6.02 2.36
N THR A 28 -10.77 5.44 2.56
CA THR A 28 -11.51 4.73 1.51
C THR A 28 -12.84 5.39 1.25
N THR A 29 -13.25 5.41 -0.02
CA THR A 29 -14.56 5.85 -0.46
C THR A 29 -15.18 4.75 -1.30
N GLN A 30 -16.30 4.17 -0.85
CA GLN A 30 -17.03 3.18 -1.63
C GLN A 30 -17.71 3.84 -2.83
N THR A 31 -17.63 3.19 -3.99
CA THR A 31 -18.17 3.75 -5.24
C THR A 31 -19.60 3.31 -5.56
N GLN A 32 -20.21 2.44 -4.72
CA GLN A 32 -21.57 1.95 -4.92
C GLN A 32 -22.35 1.91 -3.59
N GLY A 33 -23.52 2.55 -3.57
CA GLY A 33 -24.47 2.54 -2.47
C GLY A 33 -24.80 3.92 -1.90
N PRO A 34 -25.96 4.07 -1.24
CA PRO A 34 -26.45 5.37 -0.76
C PRO A 34 -25.73 5.92 0.48
N THR A 35 -24.88 5.15 1.12
CA THR A 35 -24.09 5.59 2.27
C THR A 35 -22.65 5.09 2.11
N THR A 36 -21.76 6.03 1.91
CA THR A 36 -20.33 5.73 1.78
C THR A 36 -19.65 5.96 3.12
N PRO A 37 -19.41 4.93 3.93
CA PRO A 37 -18.61 5.11 5.13
C PRO A 37 -17.17 5.39 4.71
N THR A 38 -16.70 6.59 4.98
CA THR A 38 -15.27 6.88 4.89
C THR A 38 -14.59 6.17 6.04
N GLN A 39 -13.69 5.25 5.73
CA GLN A 39 -12.87 4.56 6.71
C GLN A 39 -11.48 5.21 6.72
N PHE A 40 -10.96 5.47 7.91
CA PHE A 40 -9.59 5.90 8.08
C PHE A 40 -8.77 4.77 8.69
N ALA A 41 -7.63 4.52 8.12
CA ALA A 41 -6.68 3.54 8.62
C ALA A 41 -5.28 4.13 8.68
N THR A 42 -4.45 3.59 9.55
CA THR A 42 -3.01 3.86 9.61
C THR A 42 -2.25 2.55 9.48
N GLY A 43 -1.02 2.60 8.98
CA GLY A 43 -0.26 1.38 8.77
C GLY A 43 1.20 1.62 8.44
N LEU A 44 1.87 0.51 8.18
CA LEU A 44 3.26 0.43 7.77
C LEU A 44 3.34 -0.15 6.37
N ARG A 45 4.19 0.43 5.54
CA ARG A 45 4.52 -0.05 4.20
C ARG A 45 6.01 -0.36 4.12
N LEU A 46 6.31 -1.53 3.62
CA LEU A 46 7.65 -1.97 3.24
C LEU A 46 7.69 -2.22 1.75
N GLU A 47 8.72 -1.77 1.09
CA GLU A 47 8.90 -1.93 -0.36
C GLU A 47 10.37 -2.14 -0.67
N THR A 48 10.67 -3.07 -1.57
CA THR A 48 12.02 -3.31 -2.08
C THR A 48 12.03 -3.26 -3.60
N PHE A 49 13.14 -2.84 -4.16
CA PHE A 49 13.32 -2.72 -5.61
C PHE A 49 13.98 -3.99 -6.15
N VAL A 50 13.28 -4.70 -7.02
CA VAL A 50 13.80 -5.88 -7.74
C VAL A 50 14.72 -5.44 -8.86
N THR A 51 14.40 -4.30 -9.48
CA THR A 51 15.24 -3.58 -10.44
C THR A 51 15.10 -2.09 -10.17
N ASP A 52 15.89 -1.24 -10.87
CA ASP A 52 15.77 0.23 -10.75
C ASP A 52 14.35 0.75 -11.05
N ALA A 53 13.58 0.00 -11.83
CA ALA A 53 12.24 0.39 -12.26
C ALA A 53 11.12 -0.44 -11.61
N ILE A 54 11.38 -1.65 -11.10
CA ILE A 54 10.34 -2.54 -10.60
C ILE A 54 10.51 -2.73 -9.09
N SER A 55 9.45 -2.50 -8.35
CA SER A 55 9.38 -2.74 -6.92
C SER A 55 8.26 -3.71 -6.56
N VAL A 56 8.43 -4.37 -5.43
CA VAL A 56 7.43 -5.20 -4.76
C VAL A 56 7.37 -4.80 -3.30
N GLY A 57 6.19 -4.89 -2.71
CA GLY A 57 6.06 -4.49 -1.32
C GLY A 57 4.81 -5.05 -0.65
N ALA A 58 4.75 -4.78 0.65
CA ALA A 58 3.65 -5.14 1.51
C ALA A 58 3.23 -3.97 2.38
N VAL A 59 1.94 -3.91 2.67
CA VAL A 59 1.35 -2.96 3.61
C VAL A 59 0.59 -3.74 4.66
N GLN A 60 0.75 -3.35 5.92
CA GLN A 60 -0.10 -3.78 7.01
C GLN A 60 -0.74 -2.54 7.63
N SER A 61 -2.04 -2.45 7.60
CA SER A 61 -2.78 -1.33 8.20
C SER A 61 -3.89 -1.80 9.13
N PHE A 62 -4.30 -0.91 10.02
CA PHE A 62 -5.45 -1.08 10.88
C PHE A 62 -6.27 0.21 10.90
N GLY A 63 -7.56 0.08 10.98
CA GLY A 63 -8.50 1.18 10.99
C GLY A 63 -9.67 0.94 11.93
N LEU A 64 -10.41 2.00 12.16
CA LEU A 64 -11.67 1.96 12.90
C LEU A 64 -12.81 2.19 11.89
N THR A 65 -13.83 1.35 11.95
CA THR A 65 -15.09 1.60 11.28
C THR A 65 -15.95 2.58 12.09
N THR A 66 -16.96 3.16 11.45
CA THR A 66 -17.95 4.00 12.13
C THR A 66 -18.74 3.26 13.23
N ALA A 67 -18.70 1.93 13.24
CA ALA A 67 -19.29 1.07 14.27
C ALA A 67 -18.31 0.72 15.40
N ASN A 68 -17.15 1.39 15.50
CA ASN A 68 -16.05 1.13 16.44
C ASN A 68 -15.42 -0.27 16.36
N ASN A 69 -15.61 -0.99 15.26
CA ASN A 69 -14.92 -2.25 15.02
C ASN A 69 -13.52 -2.00 14.48
N VAL A 70 -12.55 -2.78 14.96
CA VAL A 70 -11.18 -2.75 14.43
C VAL A 70 -11.12 -3.60 13.16
N VAL A 71 -10.63 -3.01 12.10
CA VAL A 71 -10.40 -3.68 10.80
C VAL A 71 -8.92 -3.65 10.51
N PHE A 72 -8.38 -4.81 10.12
CA PHE A 72 -7.02 -4.96 9.63
C PHE A 72 -7.04 -5.12 8.12
N ASN A 73 -5.97 -4.67 7.49
CA ASN A 73 -5.79 -4.81 6.07
C ASN A 73 -4.35 -5.17 5.74
N SER A 74 -4.18 -6.27 5.00
CA SER A 74 -2.88 -6.73 4.49
C SER A 74 -2.88 -6.63 2.97
N GLU A 75 -1.93 -5.91 2.41
CA GLU A 75 -1.79 -5.66 0.97
C GLU A 75 -0.44 -6.16 0.49
N LEU A 76 -0.43 -6.80 -0.67
CA LEU A 76 0.77 -7.07 -1.45
C LEU A 76 0.66 -6.31 -2.76
N PHE A 77 1.72 -5.66 -3.19
CA PHE A 77 1.70 -4.88 -4.43
C PHE A 77 2.99 -5.06 -5.23
N THR A 78 2.88 -4.76 -6.52
CA THR A 78 4.03 -4.56 -7.42
C THR A 78 3.83 -3.27 -8.20
N ALA A 79 4.92 -2.55 -8.46
CA ALA A 79 4.85 -1.29 -9.17
C ALA A 79 6.04 -1.09 -10.12
N TYR A 80 5.76 -0.42 -11.24
CA TYR A 80 6.76 0.14 -12.13
C TYR A 80 7.01 1.59 -11.75
N ASN A 81 8.28 1.97 -11.56
CA ASN A 81 8.72 3.25 -11.03
C ASN A 81 9.44 4.05 -12.10
N LEU A 82 9.06 5.32 -12.27
CA LEU A 82 9.71 6.29 -13.13
C LEU A 82 10.31 7.40 -12.26
N ASN A 83 11.63 7.48 -12.26
CA ASN A 83 12.36 8.51 -11.53
C ASN A 83 12.58 9.73 -12.42
N TYR A 84 12.29 10.93 -11.90
CA TYR A 84 12.48 12.20 -12.60
C TYR A 84 12.77 13.32 -11.60
N LYS A 85 13.17 14.50 -12.12
CA LYS A 85 13.39 15.69 -11.30
C LYS A 85 12.54 16.85 -11.83
N ILE A 86 11.87 17.55 -10.93
CA ILE A 86 11.19 18.82 -11.22
C ILE A 86 11.82 19.89 -10.35
N PHE A 87 12.32 20.97 -10.95
CA PHE A 87 13.02 22.07 -10.25
C PHE A 87 14.12 21.58 -9.29
N GLY A 88 14.84 20.53 -9.68
CA GLY A 88 15.89 19.92 -8.86
C GLY A 88 15.41 18.95 -7.78
N ILE A 89 14.11 18.88 -7.51
CA ILE A 89 13.52 17.97 -6.52
C ILE A 89 13.33 16.59 -7.16
N LYS A 90 13.86 15.56 -6.51
CA LYS A 90 13.70 14.16 -6.93
C LYS A 90 12.27 13.69 -6.70
N ASN A 91 11.72 13.04 -7.72
CA ASN A 91 10.37 12.47 -7.71
C ASN A 91 10.41 11.06 -8.28
N THR A 92 9.50 10.21 -7.82
CA THR A 92 9.26 8.90 -8.40
C THR A 92 7.76 8.71 -8.57
N VAL A 93 7.26 8.75 -9.80
CA VAL A 93 5.91 8.29 -10.12
C VAL A 93 5.93 6.78 -10.25
N PHE A 94 4.92 6.12 -9.75
CA PHE A 94 4.78 4.68 -9.90
C PHE A 94 3.35 4.29 -10.27
N ALA A 95 3.23 3.22 -11.04
CA ALA A 95 1.96 2.59 -11.39
C ALA A 95 2.11 1.07 -11.28
N GLY A 96 1.06 0.40 -10.83
CA GLY A 96 1.12 -1.05 -10.61
C GLY A 96 -0.21 -1.67 -10.24
N GLY A 97 -0.16 -2.77 -9.53
CA GLY A 97 -1.33 -3.46 -9.02
C GLY A 97 -1.10 -4.00 -7.62
N ASP A 98 -2.20 -4.19 -6.92
CA ASP A 98 -2.23 -4.76 -5.58
C ASP A 98 -3.24 -5.89 -5.44
N VAL A 99 -3.05 -6.69 -4.41
CA VAL A 99 -4.04 -7.62 -3.85
C VAL A 99 -4.15 -7.30 -2.37
N ASN A 100 -5.36 -7.18 -1.91
CA ASN A 100 -5.71 -6.63 -0.62
C ASN A 100 -6.65 -7.58 0.13
N LEU A 101 -6.35 -7.81 1.41
CA LEU A 101 -7.09 -8.69 2.31
C LEU A 101 -7.54 -7.90 3.54
N GLY A 102 -8.84 -7.61 3.61
CA GLY A 102 -9.47 -7.01 4.78
C GLY A 102 -10.03 -8.08 5.73
N TYR A 103 -9.77 -7.93 7.02
CA TYR A 103 -10.27 -8.83 8.07
C TYR A 103 -10.38 -8.08 9.41
N GLY A 104 -11.18 -8.59 10.35
CA GLY A 104 -11.31 -7.95 11.67
C GLY A 104 -12.52 -8.47 12.46
N ASP A 105 -12.74 -7.89 13.62
CA ASP A 105 -13.83 -8.30 14.52
C ASP A 105 -15.21 -8.11 13.87
N GLY A 106 -15.97 -9.21 13.80
CA GLY A 106 -17.32 -9.21 13.25
C GLY A 106 -17.40 -9.00 11.73
N THR A 107 -16.25 -8.98 11.03
CA THR A 107 -16.19 -8.82 9.58
C THR A 107 -15.80 -10.14 8.91
N GLN A 108 -16.44 -10.45 7.80
CA GLN A 108 -15.98 -11.51 6.93
C GLN A 108 -14.76 -11.05 6.15
N THR A 109 -13.88 -11.98 5.80
CA THR A 109 -12.68 -11.71 5.05
C THR A 109 -13.00 -11.16 3.65
N ALA A 110 -12.59 -9.93 3.39
CA ALA A 110 -12.79 -9.24 2.11
C ALA A 110 -11.53 -9.36 1.24
N TRP A 111 -11.69 -9.85 0.01
CA TRP A 111 -10.64 -9.90 -1.00
C TRP A 111 -10.88 -8.84 -2.05
N GLN A 112 -9.85 -8.07 -2.35
CA GLN A 112 -9.89 -7.04 -3.38
C GLN A 112 -8.57 -7.05 -4.15
N ALA A 113 -8.60 -6.59 -5.40
CA ALA A 113 -7.40 -6.37 -6.19
C ALA A 113 -7.63 -5.19 -7.15
N GLY A 114 -6.58 -4.51 -7.52
CA GLY A 114 -6.75 -3.42 -8.45
C GLY A 114 -5.49 -2.65 -8.83
N PRO A 115 -5.64 -1.64 -9.69
CA PRO A 115 -4.56 -0.78 -10.07
C PRO A 115 -4.20 0.20 -8.95
N ILE A 116 -2.91 0.50 -8.84
CA ILE A 116 -2.36 1.55 -8.01
C ILE A 116 -1.63 2.59 -8.85
N LEU A 117 -1.70 3.84 -8.45
CA LEU A 117 -0.96 4.95 -9.03
C LEU A 117 -0.49 5.86 -7.90
N GLY A 118 0.75 6.30 -7.93
CA GLY A 118 1.25 7.18 -6.88
C GLY A 118 2.50 7.94 -7.24
N ASN A 119 2.92 8.77 -6.30
CA ASN A 119 4.14 9.57 -6.38
C ASN A 119 4.86 9.59 -5.04
N ARG A 120 6.19 9.55 -5.09
CA ARG A 120 7.09 9.86 -3.98
C ARG A 120 7.81 11.17 -4.28
N LEU A 121 7.56 12.18 -3.46
CA LEU A 121 8.25 13.47 -3.49
C LEU A 121 9.36 13.45 -2.45
N PHE A 122 10.62 13.46 -2.87
CA PHE A 122 11.76 13.43 -1.96
C PHE A 122 12.02 14.81 -1.37
N LEU A 123 11.94 14.92 -0.03
CA LEU A 123 12.27 16.12 0.74
C LEU A 123 13.78 16.22 1.02
N ALA A 124 14.45 15.06 1.06
CA ALA A 124 15.89 14.88 1.18
C ALA A 124 16.30 13.67 0.35
N ASP A 125 17.57 13.32 0.31
CA ASP A 125 18.07 12.21 -0.52
C ASP A 125 17.35 10.88 -0.26
N ASN A 126 16.95 10.66 0.98
CA ASN A 126 16.36 9.42 1.45
C ASN A 126 15.00 9.58 2.15
N VAL A 127 14.48 10.79 2.36
CA VAL A 127 13.18 11.04 3.01
C VAL A 127 12.19 11.52 1.97
N TYR A 128 10.99 10.92 1.94
CA TYR A 128 9.96 11.28 0.97
C TYR A 128 8.55 11.33 1.56
N ILE A 129 7.70 12.12 0.91
CA ILE A 129 6.24 12.06 1.06
C ILE A 129 5.71 11.11 -0.02
N LEU A 130 4.85 10.18 0.39
CA LEU A 130 4.10 9.28 -0.48
C LEU A 130 2.68 9.80 -0.66
N ALA A 131 2.20 9.84 -1.90
CA ALA A 131 0.79 9.97 -2.22
C ALA A 131 0.41 8.86 -3.20
N GLN A 132 -0.66 8.11 -2.92
CA GLN A 132 -1.12 6.99 -3.74
C GLN A 132 -2.65 6.99 -3.81
N ALA A 133 -3.17 6.60 -4.96
CA ALA A 133 -4.56 6.22 -5.17
C ALA A 133 -4.62 4.79 -5.69
N SER A 134 -5.61 4.02 -5.26
CA SER A 134 -5.94 2.70 -5.79
C SER A 134 -7.43 2.58 -6.06
N TYR A 135 -7.77 1.71 -7.00
CA TYR A 135 -9.14 1.31 -7.26
C TYR A 135 -9.27 -0.17 -6.98
N ASP A 136 -9.79 -0.50 -5.82
CA ASP A 136 -9.89 -1.85 -5.31
C ASP A 136 -11.19 -2.50 -5.82
N ILE A 137 -11.06 -3.52 -6.67
CA ILE A 137 -12.16 -4.29 -7.25
C ILE A 137 -12.44 -5.48 -6.32
N ALA A 138 -13.69 -5.62 -5.90
CA ALA A 138 -14.13 -6.72 -5.05
C ALA A 138 -13.99 -8.07 -5.77
N LEU A 139 -13.29 -9.01 -5.14
CA LEU A 139 -13.12 -10.38 -5.65
C LEU A 139 -14.12 -11.38 -5.03
N ASN A 140 -14.84 -10.93 -4.00
CA ASN A 140 -15.92 -11.71 -3.38
C ASN A 140 -17.14 -10.82 -3.12
N SER A 141 -18.30 -11.43 -2.86
CA SER A 141 -19.58 -10.73 -2.66
C SER A 141 -19.71 -10.00 -1.32
N ILE A 142 -18.67 -10.03 -0.49
CA ILE A 142 -18.69 -9.48 0.88
C ILE A 142 -18.36 -7.99 0.91
N THR A 143 -17.67 -7.53 -0.10
CA THR A 143 -17.23 -6.11 -0.21
C THR A 143 -17.64 -5.50 -1.53
N SER A 144 -17.60 -4.18 -1.60
CA SER A 144 -17.86 -3.41 -2.83
C SER A 144 -16.56 -2.87 -3.40
N ASN A 145 -16.60 -2.44 -4.64
CA ASN A 145 -15.50 -1.70 -5.24
C ASN A 145 -15.32 -0.37 -4.49
N GLN A 146 -14.07 0.03 -4.31
CA GLN A 146 -13.76 1.26 -3.58
C GLN A 146 -12.54 1.99 -4.15
N MET A 147 -12.53 3.30 -3.98
CA MET A 147 -11.34 4.11 -4.14
C MET A 147 -10.64 4.23 -2.80
N ARG A 148 -9.34 4.02 -2.78
CA ARG A 148 -8.51 4.22 -1.58
C ARG A 148 -7.44 5.26 -1.89
N TYR A 149 -7.27 6.20 -0.96
CA TYR A 149 -6.25 7.24 -1.00
C TYR A 149 -5.30 7.04 0.16
N THR A 150 -4.01 7.07 -0.12
CA THR A 150 -2.97 6.85 0.88
C THR A 150 -1.99 8.01 0.85
N LEU A 151 -1.71 8.56 2.02
CA LEU A 151 -0.63 9.51 2.25
C LEU A 151 0.35 8.91 3.25
N GLY A 152 1.63 9.19 3.09
CA GLY A 152 2.64 8.65 3.98
C GLY A 152 3.92 9.47 4.02
N LEU A 153 4.72 9.18 5.03
CA LEU A 153 6.09 9.66 5.16
C LEU A 153 7.02 8.45 5.19
N GLY A 154 8.04 8.45 4.36
CA GLY A 154 8.93 7.30 4.20
C GLY A 154 10.40 7.65 4.16
N ILE A 155 11.20 6.61 4.39
CA ILE A 155 12.66 6.66 4.32
C ILE A 155 13.12 5.54 3.39
N ARG A 156 14.08 5.85 2.52
CA ARG A 156 14.79 4.91 1.65
C ARG A 156 16.18 4.63 2.22
N PHE A 157 16.54 3.35 2.33
CA PHE A 157 17.84 2.87 2.79
C PHE A 157 18.67 2.31 1.64
#